data_0c8b395836ffdc9ceed27ce74441e5bc
#
_entry.id   0c8b395836ffdc9ceed27ce74441e5bc
#
_cell.length_a   1.000
_cell.length_b   1.000
_cell.length_c   1.000
_cell.angle_alpha   90.00
_cell.angle_beta   90.00
_cell.angle_gamma   90.00
#
_symmetry.space_group_name_H-M   'P 1'
#
loop_
_entity.id
_entity.type
_entity.pdbx_description
1 polymer ?
#
loop_
_entity_poly.entity_id
_entity_poly.type
_entity_poly.pdbx_seq_one_letter_code
_entity_poly.pdbx_strand_id
1 'polypeptide(L)'
;MTGTGKKIIKETNAAADHVTSEAAAAGKDATRKLARFAAAVRYDDLPKPLVKLMKQCVLDTLGLCIGATTLAPEAKIIASYVKAMGGHAQSSILGFGGKAPAAWAAFINGSLAHMLDYDSTGDGGHTSVATIPVAFAMAEKSGGVSGRDLIAALACGADIHTRLAQSVDIQEWAMVEGWLPTQLLGYVSGAATAGRVLGLDERQMENALGIGFNQMSGSRQMAVGEAAHLRSMQAGFSGQGAVLAAELAERGIIGSKEIIEGRYGFFKTYVRTETPLWDALTGRLGTYYSLLETHAFKVWPACGITRVTTTAASELRERFGVRAQDIEAITVTGSLDATRLLCEPMDRKRRPKTSIDGKYSIPFTTAVMLVKGNVTLRDYTAEGLQDPAVLAMADRVTYRNIPDADAGTEGGRGSAATIGKTTVEVRTRDGKVYSSKPQSVPGDAENPVSDELLEAKFRDCASFAAKNINSGNIERAIEMIWDLENLADAGEITRLLCA
;
A
#
# COMPACT_ATOMS: atom_id res chain seq x y z
N MET A 1 -2.53 -59.44 -4.19
CA MET A 1 -2.11 -58.05 -3.88
C MET A 1 -1.44 -58.07 -2.52
N THR A 2 -0.15 -57.92 -2.54
CA THR A 2 0.79 -58.20 -1.47
C THR A 2 0.82 -57.10 -0.39
N GLY A 3 1.06 -57.50 0.86
CA GLY A 3 0.98 -56.67 2.07
C GLY A 3 1.84 -55.37 2.11
N THR A 4 2.71 -55.17 1.13
CA THR A 4 3.56 -53.98 0.99
C THR A 4 2.76 -52.70 0.60
N GLY A 5 1.75 -52.80 -0.27
CA GLY A 5 0.94 -51.65 -0.66
C GLY A 5 0.07 -51.10 0.46
N LYS A 6 -0.42 -51.94 1.37
CA LYS A 6 -1.20 -51.49 2.54
C LYS A 6 -0.35 -50.83 3.61
N LYS A 7 0.94 -51.17 3.71
CA LYS A 7 1.86 -50.55 4.68
C LYS A 7 2.29 -49.15 4.23
N ILE A 8 2.58 -48.97 2.94
CA ILE A 8 2.94 -47.67 2.35
C ILE A 8 1.76 -46.67 2.44
N ILE A 9 0.52 -47.09 2.16
CA ILE A 9 -0.66 -46.26 2.29
C ILE A 9 -0.94 -45.87 3.75
N LYS A 10 -0.67 -46.75 4.71
CA LYS A 10 -0.80 -46.43 6.14
C LYS A 10 0.29 -45.46 6.63
N GLU A 11 1.52 -45.60 6.15
CA GLU A 11 2.62 -44.72 6.53
C GLU A 11 2.48 -43.33 5.88
N THR A 12 2.01 -43.21 4.63
CA THR A 12 1.67 -41.93 3.98
C THR A 12 0.47 -41.24 4.64
N ASN A 13 -0.56 -42.00 5.04
CA ASN A 13 -1.70 -41.42 5.75
C ASN A 13 -1.31 -40.97 7.17
N ALA A 14 -0.49 -41.73 7.90
CA ALA A 14 -0.01 -41.35 9.22
C ALA A 14 0.92 -40.10 9.18
N ALA A 15 1.75 -39.97 8.16
CA ALA A 15 2.55 -38.76 7.94
C ALA A 15 1.69 -37.56 7.57
N ALA A 16 0.68 -37.71 6.71
CA ALA A 16 -0.29 -36.72 6.37
C ALA A 16 -1.14 -36.26 7.57
N ASP A 17 -1.59 -37.25 8.39
CA ASP A 17 -2.34 -36.97 9.62
C ASP A 17 -1.48 -36.29 10.68
N HIS A 18 -0.18 -36.56 10.74
CA HIS A 18 0.75 -35.90 11.65
C HIS A 18 1.01 -34.41 11.23
N VAL A 19 1.24 -34.18 9.95
CA VAL A 19 1.40 -32.83 9.39
C VAL A 19 0.12 -31.99 9.56
N THR A 20 -1.04 -32.61 9.36
CA THR A 20 -2.33 -31.91 9.59
C THR A 20 -2.58 -31.63 11.06
N SER A 21 -2.15 -32.49 11.97
CA SER A 21 -2.30 -32.30 13.42
C SER A 21 -1.35 -31.21 13.95
N GLU A 22 -0.11 -31.13 13.47
CA GLU A 22 0.84 -30.07 13.82
C GLU A 22 0.40 -28.71 13.25
N ALA A 23 -0.04 -28.67 12.00
CA ALA A 23 -0.59 -27.45 11.39
C ALA A 23 -1.85 -26.95 12.12
N ALA A 24 -2.74 -27.86 12.51
CA ALA A 24 -3.92 -27.53 13.31
C ALA A 24 -3.56 -27.01 14.70
N ALA A 25 -2.51 -27.57 15.33
CA ALA A 25 -2.00 -27.08 16.61
C ALA A 25 -1.35 -25.71 16.49
N ALA A 26 -0.62 -25.44 15.40
CA ALA A 26 0.01 -24.15 15.12
C ALA A 26 -1.02 -23.04 14.88
N GLY A 27 -2.13 -23.35 14.19
CA GLY A 27 -3.24 -22.43 13.93
C GLY A 27 -4.18 -22.19 15.09
N LYS A 28 -4.09 -22.99 16.16
CA LYS A 28 -5.00 -22.91 17.29
C LYS A 28 -5.01 -21.51 17.91
N ASP A 29 -6.21 -20.97 18.11
CA ASP A 29 -6.46 -19.65 18.72
C ASP A 29 -5.77 -18.49 17.96
N ALA A 30 -5.53 -18.60 16.65
CA ALA A 30 -4.84 -17.56 15.86
C ALA A 30 -5.54 -16.21 15.95
N THR A 31 -6.86 -16.18 15.80
CA THR A 31 -7.69 -14.98 15.96
C THR A 31 -7.48 -14.32 17.32
N ARG A 32 -7.52 -15.12 18.37
CA ARG A 32 -7.35 -14.61 19.74
C ARG A 32 -5.94 -14.13 20.04
N LYS A 33 -4.92 -14.80 19.46
CA LYS A 33 -3.52 -14.34 19.54
C LYS A 33 -3.36 -12.96 18.92
N LEU A 34 -3.94 -12.72 17.74
CA LEU A 34 -3.92 -11.41 17.08
C LEU A 34 -4.69 -10.35 17.89
N ALA A 35 -5.87 -10.71 18.44
CA ALA A 35 -6.64 -9.80 19.28
C ALA A 35 -5.90 -9.39 20.55
N ARG A 36 -5.26 -10.37 21.23
CA ARG A 36 -4.44 -10.11 22.41
C ARG A 36 -3.24 -9.21 22.08
N PHE A 37 -2.53 -9.49 21.00
CA PHE A 37 -1.43 -8.65 20.55
C PHE A 37 -1.90 -7.23 20.28
N ALA A 38 -3.00 -7.05 19.53
CA ALA A 38 -3.53 -5.75 19.18
C ALA A 38 -3.98 -4.93 20.41
N ALA A 39 -4.58 -5.57 21.41
CA ALA A 39 -5.00 -4.92 22.64
C ALA A 39 -3.83 -4.55 23.56
N ALA A 40 -2.74 -5.34 23.54
CA ALA A 40 -1.65 -5.24 24.50
C ALA A 40 -0.46 -4.38 24.04
N VAL A 41 -0.25 -4.21 22.73
CA VAL A 41 0.92 -3.52 22.17
C VAL A 41 1.04 -2.09 22.70
N ARG A 42 2.25 -1.71 23.13
CA ARG A 42 2.56 -0.38 23.67
C ARG A 42 3.74 0.23 22.92
N TYR A 43 3.82 1.55 22.91
CA TYR A 43 4.93 2.29 22.31
C TYR A 43 6.31 1.83 22.83
N ASP A 44 6.43 1.61 24.14
CA ASP A 44 7.70 1.25 24.79
C ASP A 44 8.20 -0.16 24.37
N ASP A 45 7.33 -1.00 23.83
CA ASP A 45 7.66 -2.34 23.32
C ASP A 45 8.15 -2.30 21.88
N LEU A 46 8.00 -1.15 21.17
CA LEU A 46 8.32 -1.05 19.76
C LEU A 46 9.81 -0.78 19.52
N PRO A 47 10.44 -1.47 18.57
CA PRO A 47 11.81 -1.16 18.19
C PRO A 47 11.89 0.24 17.53
N LYS A 48 12.94 1.01 17.85
CA LYS A 48 13.15 2.37 17.30
C LYS A 48 13.03 2.47 15.77
N PRO A 49 13.56 1.51 14.97
CA PRO A 49 13.37 1.55 13.53
C PRO A 49 11.89 1.51 13.11
N LEU A 50 11.04 0.75 13.81
CA LEU A 50 9.61 0.68 13.51
C LEU A 50 8.90 1.99 13.87
N VAL A 51 9.24 2.61 14.99
CA VAL A 51 8.73 3.94 15.37
C VAL A 51 9.06 4.96 14.28
N LYS A 52 10.32 4.98 13.80
CA LYS A 52 10.74 5.85 12.69
C LYS A 52 9.94 5.55 11.41
N LEU A 53 9.80 4.29 11.05
CA LEU A 53 9.02 3.89 9.87
C LEU A 53 7.56 4.35 9.97
N MET A 54 6.91 4.23 11.13
CA MET A 54 5.54 4.71 11.31
C MET A 54 5.43 6.22 11.09
N LYS A 55 6.37 7.04 11.58
CA LYS A 55 6.41 8.49 11.33
C LYS A 55 6.59 8.80 9.83
N GLN A 56 7.49 8.10 9.16
CA GLN A 56 7.69 8.22 7.72
C GLN A 56 6.41 7.87 6.94
N CYS A 57 5.71 6.79 7.33
CA CYS A 57 4.44 6.40 6.73
C CYS A 57 3.35 7.46 6.96
N VAL A 58 3.28 8.06 8.15
CA VAL A 58 2.34 9.16 8.44
C VAL A 58 2.62 10.35 7.53
N LEU A 59 3.88 10.77 7.44
CA LEU A 59 4.29 11.88 6.58
C LEU A 59 3.90 11.61 5.11
N ASP A 60 4.26 10.46 4.59
CA ASP A 60 3.94 10.03 3.22
C ASP A 60 2.42 10.06 2.97
N THR A 61 1.66 9.37 3.81
CA THR A 61 0.22 9.19 3.60
C THR A 61 -0.58 10.48 3.73
N LEU A 62 -0.29 11.33 4.73
CA LEU A 62 -1.03 12.59 4.92
C LEU A 62 -0.74 13.58 3.78
N GLY A 63 0.51 13.65 3.29
CA GLY A 63 0.85 14.43 2.11
C GLY A 63 0.04 14.01 0.89
N LEU A 64 -0.05 12.71 0.63
CA LEU A 64 -0.82 12.17 -0.49
C LEU A 64 -2.32 12.48 -0.40
N CYS A 65 -2.91 12.40 0.80
CA CYS A 65 -4.31 12.80 1.00
C CYS A 65 -4.56 14.23 0.52
N ILE A 66 -3.65 15.15 0.84
CA ILE A 66 -3.77 16.55 0.46
C ILE A 66 -3.61 16.73 -1.06
N GLY A 67 -2.56 16.15 -1.64
CA GLY A 67 -2.27 16.25 -3.06
C GLY A 67 -3.36 15.67 -3.96
N ALA A 68 -4.03 14.62 -3.52
CA ALA A 68 -5.10 13.98 -4.26
C ALA A 68 -6.32 14.90 -4.47
N THR A 69 -6.52 15.88 -3.61
CA THR A 69 -7.72 16.74 -3.63
C THR A 69 -7.94 17.52 -4.93
N THR A 70 -6.86 17.82 -5.67
CA THR A 70 -6.94 18.48 -7.00
C THR A 70 -6.48 17.57 -8.14
N LEU A 71 -5.57 16.63 -7.88
CA LEU A 71 -4.97 15.80 -8.92
C LEU A 71 -5.80 14.57 -9.29
N ALA A 72 -6.77 14.19 -8.44
CA ALA A 72 -7.70 13.10 -8.69
C ALA A 72 -9.11 13.65 -8.94
N PRO A 73 -9.70 13.45 -10.13
CA PRO A 73 -11.04 13.98 -10.46
C PRO A 73 -12.13 13.49 -9.50
N GLU A 74 -12.06 12.23 -9.07
CA GLU A 74 -13.02 11.60 -8.17
C GLU A 74 -12.97 12.17 -6.74
N ALA A 75 -11.87 12.78 -6.33
CA ALA A 75 -11.72 13.33 -4.99
C ALA A 75 -12.81 14.36 -4.63
N LYS A 76 -13.12 15.27 -5.55
CA LYS A 76 -14.18 16.28 -5.37
C LYS A 76 -15.57 15.64 -5.30
N ILE A 77 -15.82 14.60 -6.06
CA ILE A 77 -17.10 13.86 -6.07
C ILE A 77 -17.31 13.22 -4.69
N ILE A 78 -16.31 12.52 -4.19
CA ILE A 78 -16.38 11.86 -2.88
C ILE A 78 -16.49 12.89 -1.76
N ALA A 79 -15.73 13.98 -1.80
CA ALA A 79 -15.81 15.04 -0.80
C ALA A 79 -17.21 15.67 -0.74
N SER A 80 -17.81 15.94 -1.90
CA SER A 80 -19.18 16.46 -2.00
C SER A 80 -20.18 15.48 -1.41
N TYR A 81 -20.07 14.19 -1.74
CA TYR A 81 -20.93 13.15 -1.22
C TYR A 81 -20.83 13.04 0.31
N VAL A 82 -19.62 12.94 0.87
CA VAL A 82 -19.40 12.81 2.31
C VAL A 82 -19.93 14.04 3.06
N LYS A 83 -19.71 15.25 2.54
CA LYS A 83 -20.25 16.47 3.14
C LYS A 83 -21.77 16.51 3.12
N ALA A 84 -22.41 16.02 2.05
CA ALA A 84 -23.86 15.95 1.93
C ALA A 84 -24.52 14.94 2.89
N MET A 85 -23.80 13.91 3.31
CA MET A 85 -24.29 12.93 4.29
C MET A 85 -24.51 13.55 5.67
N GLY A 86 -23.81 14.64 6.00
CA GLY A 86 -23.95 15.31 7.30
C GLY A 86 -23.51 14.43 8.49
N GLY A 87 -24.14 14.66 9.65
CA GLY A 87 -23.84 13.93 10.89
C GLY A 87 -22.89 14.69 11.81
N HIS A 88 -22.38 14.02 12.85
CA HIS A 88 -21.50 14.64 13.83
C HIS A 88 -20.13 15.00 13.21
N ALA A 89 -19.68 16.24 13.44
CA ALA A 89 -18.40 16.76 12.98
C ALA A 89 -17.23 16.26 13.85
N GLN A 90 -16.88 14.97 13.70
CA GLN A 90 -15.90 14.28 14.55
C GLN A 90 -14.46 14.43 14.03
N SER A 91 -14.23 14.13 12.76
CA SER A 91 -12.89 13.96 12.21
C SER A 91 -12.71 14.74 10.90
N SER A 92 -11.53 15.28 10.68
CA SER A 92 -11.17 16.19 9.60
C SER A 92 -11.21 15.54 8.22
N ILE A 93 -11.68 16.28 7.22
CA ILE A 93 -11.56 15.95 5.80
C ILE A 93 -10.32 16.66 5.26
N LEU A 94 -9.24 15.92 5.07
CA LEU A 94 -7.93 16.47 4.70
C LEU A 94 -7.97 17.24 3.36
N GLY A 95 -7.34 18.39 3.34
CA GLY A 95 -7.19 19.25 2.15
C GLY A 95 -8.47 19.84 1.56
N PHE A 96 -9.67 19.39 2.01
CA PHE A 96 -10.96 19.94 1.61
C PHE A 96 -11.61 20.82 2.69
N GLY A 97 -11.13 20.72 3.92
CA GLY A 97 -11.72 21.39 5.06
C GLY A 97 -13.07 20.84 5.50
N GLY A 98 -13.43 21.13 6.75
CA GLY A 98 -14.60 20.61 7.42
C GLY A 98 -14.37 19.23 8.06
N LYS A 99 -15.41 18.75 8.75
CA LYS A 99 -15.39 17.47 9.47
C LYS A 99 -16.58 16.60 9.08
N ALA A 100 -16.43 15.30 9.27
CA ALA A 100 -17.45 14.29 9.06
C ALA A 100 -17.46 13.31 10.25
N PRO A 101 -18.48 12.44 10.39
CA PRO A 101 -18.40 11.28 11.27
C PRO A 101 -17.12 10.46 10.97
N ALA A 102 -16.49 9.89 12.01
CA ALA A 102 -15.19 9.25 11.90
C ALA A 102 -15.11 8.18 10.79
N ALA A 103 -16.17 7.37 10.64
CA ALA A 103 -16.23 6.37 9.57
C ALA A 103 -16.21 7.01 8.16
N TRP A 104 -16.89 8.13 7.95
CA TRP A 104 -16.87 8.85 6.69
C TRP A 104 -15.56 9.62 6.46
N ALA A 105 -14.94 10.13 7.53
CA ALA A 105 -13.62 10.72 7.44
C ALA A 105 -12.56 9.66 7.08
N ALA A 106 -12.61 8.48 7.67
CA ALA A 106 -11.77 7.35 7.30
C ALA A 106 -11.99 6.92 5.84
N PHE A 107 -13.25 6.91 5.36
CA PHE A 107 -13.58 6.61 3.97
C PHE A 107 -12.93 7.59 2.99
N ILE A 108 -13.15 8.89 3.18
CA ILE A 108 -12.62 9.89 2.24
C ILE A 108 -11.11 9.97 2.32
N ASN A 109 -10.52 10.05 3.52
CA ASN A 109 -9.07 10.19 3.67
C ASN A 109 -8.33 8.91 3.23
N GLY A 110 -8.89 7.71 3.47
CA GLY A 110 -8.36 6.46 2.96
C GLY A 110 -8.41 6.38 1.43
N SER A 111 -9.48 6.89 0.82
CA SER A 111 -9.56 7.02 -0.64
C SER A 111 -8.51 7.99 -1.17
N LEU A 112 -8.42 9.20 -0.61
CA LEU A 112 -7.45 10.22 -1.01
C LEU A 112 -6.00 9.69 -0.90
N ALA A 113 -5.68 8.95 0.16
CA ALA A 113 -4.35 8.40 0.39
C ALA A 113 -3.84 7.53 -0.76
N HIS A 114 -4.74 6.86 -1.49
CA HIS A 114 -4.39 5.93 -2.57
C HIS A 114 -4.61 6.48 -4.00
N MET A 115 -5.35 7.59 -4.15
CA MET A 115 -5.74 8.12 -5.47
C MET A 115 -4.56 8.51 -6.37
N LEU A 116 -3.42 8.85 -5.79
CA LEU A 116 -2.26 9.26 -6.59
C LEU A 116 -1.40 8.07 -7.05
N ASP A 117 -1.65 6.85 -6.56
CA ASP A 117 -0.78 5.68 -6.79
C ASP A 117 0.71 5.97 -6.48
N TYR A 118 0.93 6.82 -5.48
CA TYR A 118 2.24 7.30 -5.04
C TYR A 118 2.56 6.90 -3.60
N ASP A 119 1.63 6.21 -2.96
CA ASP A 119 1.74 5.70 -1.60
C ASP A 119 2.69 4.51 -1.50
N SER A 120 3.20 4.31 -0.29
CA SER A 120 4.11 3.22 0.05
C SER A 120 3.47 1.84 -0.17
N THR A 121 4.29 0.84 -0.35
CA THR A 121 3.88 -0.55 -0.59
C THR A 121 4.66 -1.51 0.30
N GLY A 122 4.17 -2.73 0.41
CA GLY A 122 4.83 -3.83 1.12
C GLY A 122 4.18 -5.15 0.77
N ASP A 123 4.45 -6.18 1.53
CA ASP A 123 3.93 -7.52 1.27
C ASP A 123 2.40 -7.62 1.27
N GLY A 124 1.71 -6.83 2.02
CA GLY A 124 0.24 -6.77 2.02
C GLY A 124 -0.36 -5.81 0.98
N GLY A 125 0.43 -5.27 0.08
CA GLY A 125 0.01 -4.17 -0.78
C GLY A 125 0.23 -2.82 -0.10
N HIS A 126 -0.81 -2.03 0.09
CA HIS A 126 -0.71 -0.64 0.56
C HIS A 126 -1.17 -0.50 2.03
N THR A 127 -0.36 -0.99 2.96
CA THR A 127 -0.69 -1.08 4.39
C THR A 127 -0.97 0.28 5.03
N SER A 128 -0.16 1.31 4.71
CA SER A 128 -0.25 2.64 5.29
C SER A 128 -1.59 3.32 5.00
N VAL A 129 -2.10 3.21 3.78
CA VAL A 129 -3.39 3.82 3.40
C VAL A 129 -4.59 3.13 4.04
N ALA A 130 -4.45 1.86 4.43
CA ALA A 130 -5.49 1.11 5.12
C ALA A 130 -5.55 1.40 6.64
N THR A 131 -4.47 1.90 7.24
CA THR A 131 -4.35 2.06 8.70
C THR A 131 -4.28 3.53 9.15
N ILE A 132 -3.49 4.37 8.47
CA ILE A 132 -3.24 5.76 8.91
C ILE A 132 -4.51 6.62 8.89
N PRO A 133 -5.32 6.66 7.82
CA PRO A 133 -6.57 7.42 7.83
C PRO A 133 -7.55 6.98 8.91
N VAL A 134 -7.59 5.68 9.21
CA VAL A 134 -8.41 5.10 10.29
C VAL A 134 -7.90 5.60 11.66
N ALA A 135 -6.59 5.51 11.90
CA ALA A 135 -5.98 5.92 13.17
C ALA A 135 -6.25 7.40 13.47
N PHE A 136 -6.02 8.30 12.50
CA PHE A 136 -6.27 9.73 12.68
C PHE A 136 -7.76 10.08 12.81
N ALA A 137 -8.63 9.41 12.05
CA ALA A 137 -10.06 9.62 12.20
C ALA A 137 -10.55 9.26 13.61
N MET A 138 -10.04 8.15 14.15
CA MET A 138 -10.38 7.72 15.51
C MET A 138 -9.71 8.58 16.58
N ALA A 139 -8.47 9.04 16.37
CA ALA A 139 -7.79 9.92 17.30
C ALA A 139 -8.51 11.27 17.48
N GLU A 140 -8.95 11.89 16.36
CA GLU A 140 -9.73 13.13 16.44
C GLU A 140 -11.10 12.92 17.11
N LYS A 141 -11.78 11.80 16.80
CA LYS A 141 -13.08 11.49 17.39
C LYS A 141 -12.97 11.28 18.89
N SER A 142 -11.96 10.54 19.36
CA SER A 142 -11.78 10.23 20.79
C SER A 142 -11.27 11.43 21.56
N GLY A 143 -10.47 12.32 20.93
CA GLY A 143 -9.82 13.45 21.57
C GLY A 143 -8.71 13.04 22.53
N GLY A 144 -7.60 13.76 22.55
CA GLY A 144 -6.50 13.55 23.49
C GLY A 144 -5.77 12.21 23.36
N VAL A 145 -5.77 11.59 22.18
CA VAL A 145 -4.97 10.38 21.91
C VAL A 145 -3.53 10.77 21.77
N SER A 146 -2.66 10.25 22.65
CA SER A 146 -1.25 10.55 22.61
C SER A 146 -0.59 10.04 21.32
N GLY A 147 0.48 10.72 20.89
CA GLY A 147 1.24 10.24 19.74
C GLY A 147 1.86 8.88 19.97
N ARG A 148 2.21 8.51 21.20
CA ARG A 148 2.69 7.17 21.56
C ARG A 148 1.61 6.11 21.34
N ASP A 149 0.38 6.36 21.74
CA ASP A 149 -0.74 5.44 21.52
C ASP A 149 -1.08 5.34 20.03
N LEU A 150 -1.02 6.45 19.29
CA LEU A 150 -1.22 6.45 17.84
C LEU A 150 -0.15 5.60 17.14
N ILE A 151 1.14 5.77 17.48
CA ILE A 151 2.24 4.97 16.88
C ILE A 151 2.04 3.47 17.19
N ALA A 152 1.65 3.12 18.42
CA ALA A 152 1.37 1.73 18.79
C ALA A 152 0.20 1.15 17.98
N ALA A 153 -0.86 1.92 17.76
CA ALA A 153 -2.00 1.51 16.95
C ALA A 153 -1.63 1.31 15.47
N LEU A 154 -0.81 2.21 14.92
CA LEU A 154 -0.31 2.10 13.55
C LEU A 154 0.58 0.87 13.37
N ALA A 155 1.54 0.65 14.28
CA ALA A 155 2.43 -0.51 14.26
C ALA A 155 1.66 -1.82 14.34
N CYS A 156 0.65 -1.89 15.22
CA CYS A 156 -0.22 -3.04 15.38
C CYS A 156 -0.99 -3.37 14.10
N GLY A 157 -1.71 -2.39 13.55
CA GLY A 157 -2.50 -2.61 12.34
C GLY A 157 -1.65 -2.96 11.13
N ALA A 158 -0.50 -2.30 10.98
CA ALA A 158 0.43 -2.57 9.90
C ALA A 158 1.05 -3.98 10.00
N ASP A 159 1.41 -4.43 11.21
CA ASP A 159 1.95 -5.77 11.43
C ASP A 159 0.90 -6.86 11.14
N ILE A 160 -0.34 -6.70 11.63
CA ILE A 160 -1.43 -7.64 11.33
C ILE A 160 -1.70 -7.72 9.83
N HIS A 161 -1.73 -6.59 9.13
CA HIS A 161 -1.91 -6.55 7.68
C HIS A 161 -0.84 -7.36 6.95
N THR A 162 0.43 -7.09 7.28
CA THR A 162 1.58 -7.73 6.66
C THR A 162 1.61 -9.24 6.96
N ARG A 163 1.33 -9.64 8.20
CA ARG A 163 1.26 -11.06 8.61
C ARG A 163 0.17 -11.84 7.90
N LEU A 164 -1.03 -11.25 7.76
CA LEU A 164 -2.11 -11.86 6.98
C LEU A 164 -1.69 -12.07 5.52
N ALA A 165 -0.99 -11.12 4.94
CA ALA A 165 -0.49 -11.23 3.58
C ALA A 165 0.62 -12.29 3.45
N GLN A 166 1.54 -12.36 4.41
CA GLN A 166 2.64 -13.33 4.42
C GLN A 166 2.22 -14.75 4.78
N SER A 167 1.04 -14.91 5.39
CA SER A 167 0.49 -16.22 5.72
C SER A 167 -0.08 -16.98 4.53
N VAL A 168 -0.08 -16.37 3.35
CA VAL A 168 -0.58 -16.91 2.08
C VAL A 168 0.43 -16.65 0.96
N ASP A 169 0.36 -17.43 -0.13
CA ASP A 169 0.97 -17.02 -1.38
C ASP A 169 0.14 -15.88 -1.98
N ILE A 170 0.57 -14.64 -1.70
CA ILE A 170 -0.21 -13.47 -2.08
C ILE A 170 -0.26 -13.25 -3.59
N GLN A 171 0.73 -13.74 -4.35
CA GLN A 171 0.73 -13.63 -5.81
C GLN A 171 -0.35 -14.54 -6.40
N GLU A 172 -0.35 -15.80 -6.04
CA GLU A 172 -1.38 -16.73 -6.46
C GLU A 172 -2.76 -16.25 -5.99
N TRP A 173 -2.88 -15.90 -4.73
CA TRP A 173 -4.14 -15.47 -4.14
C TRP A 173 -4.70 -14.19 -4.80
N ALA A 174 -3.89 -13.15 -4.98
CA ALA A 174 -4.34 -11.90 -5.57
C ALA A 174 -4.55 -12.00 -7.08
N MET A 175 -3.71 -12.75 -7.81
CA MET A 175 -3.74 -12.80 -9.27
C MET A 175 -4.70 -13.87 -9.79
N VAL A 176 -4.80 -15.02 -9.14
CA VAL A 176 -5.63 -16.16 -9.56
C VAL A 176 -7.02 -16.08 -8.94
N GLU A 177 -7.11 -15.90 -7.62
CA GLU A 177 -8.39 -15.83 -6.91
C GLU A 177 -9.09 -14.45 -7.06
N GLY A 178 -8.37 -13.44 -7.52
CA GLY A 178 -8.93 -12.15 -7.91
C GLY A 178 -9.27 -11.22 -6.75
N TRP A 179 -8.55 -11.28 -5.64
CA TRP A 179 -8.71 -10.36 -4.51
C TRP A 179 -7.77 -9.16 -4.59
N LEU A 180 -8.19 -8.03 -4.01
CA LEU A 180 -7.33 -6.87 -3.75
C LEU A 180 -6.90 -6.89 -2.28
N PRO A 181 -5.63 -7.24 -1.99
CA PRO A 181 -5.16 -7.41 -0.62
C PRO A 181 -5.36 -6.17 0.25
N THR A 182 -5.03 -4.98 -0.24
CA THR A 182 -5.17 -3.72 0.50
C THR A 182 -6.58 -3.52 1.04
N GLN A 183 -7.62 -3.74 0.24
CA GLN A 183 -8.99 -3.59 0.71
C GLN A 183 -9.40 -4.75 1.61
N LEU A 184 -9.18 -5.98 1.15
CA LEU A 184 -9.65 -7.16 1.86
C LEU A 184 -9.06 -7.24 3.27
N LEU A 185 -7.72 -7.14 3.39
CA LEU A 185 -7.03 -7.20 4.68
C LEU A 185 -7.23 -5.93 5.51
N GLY A 186 -7.48 -4.79 4.84
CA GLY A 186 -7.71 -3.50 5.48
C GLY A 186 -8.90 -3.46 6.44
N TYR A 187 -9.93 -4.30 6.24
CA TYR A 187 -11.05 -4.41 7.18
C TYR A 187 -10.60 -4.94 8.55
N VAL A 188 -9.74 -5.94 8.57
CA VAL A 188 -9.24 -6.56 9.81
C VAL A 188 -8.12 -5.72 10.43
N SER A 189 -7.15 -5.31 9.63
CA SER A 189 -6.01 -4.50 10.11
C SER A 189 -6.43 -3.11 10.57
N GLY A 190 -7.35 -2.48 9.83
CA GLY A 190 -7.95 -1.21 10.24
C GLY A 190 -8.80 -1.33 11.51
N ALA A 191 -9.55 -2.44 11.69
CA ALA A 191 -10.31 -2.70 12.92
C ALA A 191 -9.37 -2.87 14.13
N ALA A 192 -8.22 -3.53 13.95
CA ALA A 192 -7.18 -3.60 14.97
C ALA A 192 -6.61 -2.21 15.30
N THR A 193 -6.32 -1.40 14.27
CA THR A 193 -5.85 -0.02 14.43
C THR A 193 -6.87 0.83 15.21
N ALA A 194 -8.13 0.85 14.76
CA ALA A 194 -9.19 1.61 15.40
C ALA A 194 -9.46 1.15 16.84
N GLY A 195 -9.50 -0.17 17.05
CA GLY A 195 -9.67 -0.77 18.37
C GLY A 195 -8.54 -0.43 19.34
N ARG A 196 -7.29 -0.38 18.85
CA ARG A 196 -6.14 0.02 19.69
C ARG A 196 -6.19 1.52 20.04
N VAL A 197 -6.63 2.38 19.11
CA VAL A 197 -6.86 3.80 19.41
C VAL A 197 -7.95 3.99 20.47
N LEU A 198 -9.02 3.19 20.43
CA LEU A 198 -10.10 3.19 21.42
C LEU A 198 -9.71 2.56 22.77
N GLY A 199 -8.57 1.86 22.86
CA GLY A 199 -8.16 1.14 24.05
C GLY A 199 -9.03 -0.10 24.33
N LEU A 200 -9.55 -0.78 23.32
CA LEU A 200 -10.37 -1.99 23.46
C LEU A 200 -9.58 -3.09 24.18
N ASP A 201 -10.25 -3.79 25.10
CA ASP A 201 -9.70 -4.99 25.74
C ASP A 201 -9.59 -6.17 24.76
N GLU A 202 -8.93 -7.29 25.18
CA GLU A 202 -8.74 -8.48 24.32
C GLU A 202 -10.06 -8.99 23.74
N ARG A 203 -11.13 -9.03 24.56
CA ARG A 203 -12.44 -9.54 24.13
C ARG A 203 -13.13 -8.59 23.14
N GLN A 204 -13.08 -7.30 23.41
CA GLN A 204 -13.64 -6.28 22.52
C GLN A 204 -12.84 -6.23 21.21
N MET A 205 -11.52 -6.36 21.27
CA MET A 205 -10.64 -6.42 20.09
C MET A 205 -10.99 -7.63 19.23
N GLU A 206 -11.15 -8.81 19.83
CA GLU A 206 -11.59 -10.01 19.10
C GLU A 206 -12.95 -9.80 18.41
N ASN A 207 -13.88 -9.10 19.06
CA ASN A 207 -15.16 -8.73 18.45
C ASN A 207 -14.97 -7.75 17.29
N ALA A 208 -14.11 -6.73 17.43
CA ALA A 208 -13.82 -5.77 16.38
C ALA A 208 -13.22 -6.46 15.13
N LEU A 209 -12.24 -7.37 15.33
CA LEU A 209 -11.70 -8.18 14.24
C LEU A 209 -12.79 -9.02 13.57
N GLY A 210 -13.68 -9.65 14.37
CA GLY A 210 -14.78 -10.46 13.87
C GLY A 210 -15.81 -9.67 13.07
N ILE A 211 -16.14 -8.45 13.50
CA ILE A 211 -17.07 -7.56 12.77
C ILE A 211 -16.39 -7.06 11.48
N GLY A 212 -15.08 -6.71 11.53
CA GLY A 212 -14.30 -6.33 10.36
C GLY A 212 -14.25 -7.44 9.32
N PHE A 213 -13.97 -8.67 9.75
CA PHE A 213 -13.94 -9.86 8.90
C PHE A 213 -15.25 -10.07 8.13
N ASN A 214 -16.41 -9.89 8.76
CA ASN A 214 -17.71 -10.08 8.10
C ASN A 214 -18.03 -9.02 7.02
N GLN A 215 -17.25 -7.94 6.95
CA GLN A 215 -17.38 -6.91 5.93
C GLN A 215 -16.34 -7.09 4.78
N MET A 216 -15.42 -8.05 4.90
CA MET A 216 -14.31 -8.23 3.94
C MET A 216 -14.84 -8.36 2.51
N SER A 217 -14.35 -7.48 1.65
CA SER A 217 -14.64 -7.42 0.22
C SER A 217 -13.46 -6.79 -0.52
N GLY A 218 -13.47 -6.85 -1.83
CA GLY A 218 -12.43 -6.22 -2.65
C GLY A 218 -12.04 -7.08 -3.85
N SER A 219 -12.96 -7.17 -4.82
CA SER A 219 -12.68 -7.88 -6.06
C SER A 219 -11.66 -7.11 -6.92
N ARG A 220 -10.69 -7.83 -7.46
CA ARG A 220 -9.74 -7.31 -8.46
C ARG A 220 -10.43 -6.82 -9.74
N GLN A 221 -11.69 -7.17 -9.96
CA GLN A 221 -12.48 -6.65 -11.10
C GLN A 221 -12.49 -5.12 -11.13
N MET A 222 -12.40 -4.44 -9.96
CA MET A 222 -12.31 -2.98 -9.91
C MET A 222 -11.00 -2.41 -10.50
N ALA A 223 -10.00 -3.23 -10.74
CA ALA A 223 -8.74 -2.84 -11.38
C ALA A 223 -8.74 -3.14 -12.89
N VAL A 224 -9.82 -3.68 -13.45
CA VAL A 224 -9.95 -4.09 -14.84
C VAL A 224 -10.93 -3.18 -15.58
N GLY A 225 -10.58 -2.79 -16.79
CA GLY A 225 -11.45 -1.95 -17.65
C GLY A 225 -11.50 -0.49 -17.18
N GLU A 226 -12.71 0.07 -17.16
CA GLU A 226 -12.95 1.50 -16.86
C GLU A 226 -13.17 1.79 -15.35
N ALA A 227 -13.04 0.80 -14.48
CA ALA A 227 -13.33 0.92 -13.06
C ALA A 227 -12.22 1.59 -12.23
N ALA A 228 -11.34 2.38 -12.84
CA ALA A 228 -10.15 2.99 -12.21
C ALA A 228 -10.47 3.79 -10.94
N HIS A 229 -11.61 4.48 -10.87
CA HIS A 229 -12.03 5.25 -9.69
C HIS A 229 -12.24 4.35 -8.46
N LEU A 230 -12.89 3.19 -8.63
CA LEU A 230 -13.10 2.26 -7.51
C LEU A 230 -11.79 1.70 -6.96
N ARG A 231 -10.80 1.45 -7.85
CA ARG A 231 -9.49 1.00 -7.41
C ARG A 231 -8.81 2.02 -6.49
N SER A 232 -8.92 3.30 -6.78
CA SER A 232 -8.36 4.36 -5.95
C SER A 232 -9.06 4.49 -4.59
N MET A 233 -10.31 4.03 -4.47
CA MET A 233 -11.12 4.11 -3.25
C MET A 233 -11.00 2.90 -2.31
N GLN A 234 -10.24 1.86 -2.68
CA GLN A 234 -10.21 0.59 -1.97
C GLN A 234 -9.93 0.72 -0.46
N ALA A 235 -8.97 1.56 -0.08
CA ALA A 235 -8.63 1.80 1.34
C ALA A 235 -9.72 2.60 2.08
N GLY A 236 -10.49 3.42 1.37
CA GLY A 236 -11.64 4.12 1.93
C GLY A 236 -12.74 3.15 2.39
N PHE A 237 -13.11 2.18 1.55
CA PHE A 237 -14.12 1.18 1.89
C PHE A 237 -13.72 0.37 3.12
N SER A 238 -12.49 -0.14 3.16
CA SER A 238 -12.02 -0.89 4.32
C SER A 238 -11.88 -0.01 5.57
N GLY A 239 -11.43 1.23 5.41
CA GLY A 239 -11.31 2.18 6.52
C GLY A 239 -12.65 2.51 7.17
N GLN A 240 -13.70 2.74 6.37
CA GLN A 240 -15.07 2.94 6.87
C GLN A 240 -15.54 1.73 7.68
N GLY A 241 -15.42 0.53 7.10
CA GLY A 241 -15.83 -0.71 7.76
C GLY A 241 -15.04 -1.01 9.02
N ALA A 242 -13.75 -0.66 9.04
CA ALA A 242 -12.86 -0.83 10.19
C ALA A 242 -13.28 0.07 11.38
N VAL A 243 -13.58 1.35 11.12
CA VAL A 243 -14.11 2.25 12.16
C VAL A 243 -15.44 1.74 12.70
N LEU A 244 -16.37 1.37 11.81
CA LEU A 244 -17.66 0.79 12.22
C LEU A 244 -17.47 -0.45 13.10
N ALA A 245 -16.55 -1.34 12.74
CA ALA A 245 -16.28 -2.57 13.47
C ALA A 245 -15.81 -2.28 14.91
N ALA A 246 -14.84 -1.38 15.07
CA ALA A 246 -14.30 -1.01 16.38
C ALA A 246 -15.38 -0.33 17.24
N GLU A 247 -16.16 0.59 16.67
CA GLU A 247 -17.23 1.30 17.40
C GLU A 247 -18.37 0.38 17.86
N LEU A 248 -18.73 -0.61 17.05
CA LEU A 248 -19.75 -1.60 17.42
C LEU A 248 -19.24 -2.54 18.52
N ALA A 249 -17.95 -2.96 18.42
CA ALA A 249 -17.33 -3.80 19.45
C ALA A 249 -17.19 -3.06 20.79
N GLU A 250 -16.83 -1.77 20.77
CA GLU A 250 -16.79 -0.90 21.95
C GLU A 250 -18.13 -0.88 22.69
N ARG A 251 -19.24 -0.84 21.92
CA ARG A 251 -20.62 -0.85 22.44
C ARG A 251 -21.14 -2.22 22.84
N GLY A 252 -20.33 -3.27 22.70
CA GLY A 252 -20.67 -4.61 23.16
C GLY A 252 -21.28 -5.53 22.10
N ILE A 253 -21.27 -5.15 20.82
CA ILE A 253 -21.64 -6.09 19.75
C ILE A 253 -20.62 -7.21 19.68
N ILE A 254 -21.08 -8.45 19.65
CA ILE A 254 -20.26 -9.65 19.56
C ILE A 254 -19.99 -9.94 18.09
N GLY A 255 -18.71 -9.95 17.71
CA GLY A 255 -18.25 -10.35 16.38
C GLY A 255 -18.04 -11.86 16.23
N SER A 256 -17.88 -12.31 14.98
CA SER A 256 -17.53 -13.69 14.69
C SER A 256 -16.21 -14.08 15.37
N LYS A 257 -16.17 -15.33 15.86
CA LYS A 257 -14.98 -15.91 16.47
C LYS A 257 -14.23 -16.75 15.46
N GLU A 258 -12.95 -17.05 15.77
CA GLU A 258 -12.12 -17.94 14.95
C GLU A 258 -12.11 -17.50 13.46
N ILE A 259 -12.04 -16.18 13.23
CA ILE A 259 -12.13 -15.61 11.86
C ILE A 259 -10.97 -16.01 10.96
N ILE A 260 -9.87 -16.48 11.52
CA ILE A 260 -8.69 -16.92 10.77
C ILE A 260 -8.71 -18.45 10.60
N GLU A 261 -8.73 -19.18 11.74
CA GLU A 261 -8.57 -20.63 11.82
C GLU A 261 -9.89 -21.41 11.68
N GLY A 262 -11.02 -20.76 11.83
CA GLY A 262 -12.33 -21.40 11.91
C GLY A 262 -12.76 -22.07 10.60
N ARG A 263 -13.78 -22.95 10.70
CA ARG A 263 -14.35 -23.71 9.58
C ARG A 263 -14.74 -22.82 8.38
N TYR A 264 -15.17 -21.60 8.63
CA TYR A 264 -15.54 -20.58 7.62
C TYR A 264 -14.67 -19.34 7.76
N GLY A 265 -13.45 -19.49 8.30
CA GLY A 265 -12.49 -18.42 8.49
C GLY A 265 -11.76 -18.02 7.21
N PHE A 266 -10.80 -17.10 7.35
CA PHE A 266 -10.05 -16.48 6.27
C PHE A 266 -9.44 -17.50 5.30
N PHE A 267 -8.70 -18.49 5.81
CA PHE A 267 -8.02 -19.45 4.96
C PHE A 267 -8.97 -20.34 4.17
N LYS A 268 -10.15 -20.67 4.71
CA LYS A 268 -11.13 -21.52 4.03
C LYS A 268 -12.01 -20.73 3.05
N THR A 269 -12.38 -19.50 3.41
CA THR A 269 -13.35 -18.72 2.63
C THR A 269 -12.66 -17.93 1.51
N TYR A 270 -11.56 -17.25 1.83
CA TYR A 270 -10.91 -16.32 0.91
C TYR A 270 -9.66 -16.87 0.24
N VAL A 271 -8.89 -17.74 0.92
CA VAL A 271 -7.61 -18.27 0.40
C VAL A 271 -7.77 -19.65 -0.20
N ARG A 272 -8.68 -20.47 0.37
CA ARG A 272 -8.94 -21.86 -0.03
C ARG A 272 -7.71 -22.77 0.08
N THR A 273 -6.87 -22.51 1.09
CA THR A 273 -5.69 -23.32 1.37
C THR A 273 -5.91 -24.26 2.55
N GLU A 274 -5.30 -25.45 2.48
CA GLU A 274 -5.21 -26.40 3.57
C GLU A 274 -3.89 -26.27 4.35
N THR A 275 -2.94 -25.50 3.83
CA THR A 275 -1.58 -25.35 4.37
C THR A 275 -1.21 -23.89 4.63
N PRO A 276 -1.89 -23.19 5.57
CA PRO A 276 -1.53 -21.83 5.92
C PRO A 276 -0.12 -21.73 6.51
N LEU A 277 0.56 -20.63 6.28
CA LEU A 277 1.87 -20.36 6.90
C LEU A 277 1.67 -19.75 8.30
N TRP A 278 1.30 -20.59 9.27
CA TRP A 278 0.93 -20.18 10.62
C TRP A 278 2.04 -19.43 11.37
N ASP A 279 3.31 -19.81 11.16
CA ASP A 279 4.44 -19.12 11.79
C ASP A 279 4.58 -17.69 11.27
N ALA A 280 4.35 -17.46 9.98
CA ALA A 280 4.31 -16.12 9.41
C ALA A 280 3.21 -15.26 10.06
N LEU A 281 2.05 -15.87 10.36
CA LEU A 281 0.91 -15.16 10.94
C LEU A 281 1.08 -14.89 12.43
N THR A 282 1.38 -15.90 13.24
CA THR A 282 1.34 -15.79 14.71
C THR A 282 2.69 -15.99 15.40
N GLY A 283 3.73 -16.34 14.65
CA GLY A 283 5.08 -16.47 15.20
C GLY A 283 5.67 -15.13 15.60
N ARG A 284 6.38 -15.09 16.71
CA ARG A 284 7.13 -13.91 17.20
C ARG A 284 6.31 -12.60 17.24
N LEU A 285 4.98 -12.66 17.51
CA LEU A 285 4.13 -11.48 17.69
C LEU A 285 4.73 -10.53 18.75
N GLY A 286 4.81 -9.23 18.43
CA GLY A 286 5.36 -8.20 19.31
C GLY A 286 6.88 -8.17 19.43
N THR A 287 7.61 -9.12 18.83
CA THR A 287 9.08 -9.18 18.90
C THR A 287 9.77 -9.15 17.52
N TYR A 288 9.04 -9.39 16.47
CA TYR A 288 9.52 -9.31 15.09
C TYR A 288 8.47 -8.63 14.21
N TYR A 289 8.91 -7.70 13.41
CA TYR A 289 8.08 -6.89 12.51
C TYR A 289 8.66 -6.95 11.10
N SER A 290 8.17 -7.89 10.30
CA SER A 290 8.63 -8.09 8.92
C SER A 290 8.39 -6.88 8.00
N LEU A 291 7.50 -5.99 8.41
CA LEU A 291 7.28 -4.70 7.75
C LEU A 291 8.59 -3.89 7.58
N LEU A 292 9.54 -4.01 8.50
CA LEU A 292 10.85 -3.35 8.42
C LEU A 292 11.69 -3.83 7.23
N GLU A 293 11.45 -5.04 6.74
CA GLU A 293 12.21 -5.66 5.65
C GLU A 293 11.49 -5.53 4.30
N THR A 294 10.17 -5.32 4.31
CA THR A 294 9.34 -5.41 3.11
C THR A 294 8.69 -4.09 2.70
N HIS A 295 8.72 -3.07 3.58
CA HIS A 295 8.11 -1.77 3.29
C HIS A 295 8.96 -0.97 2.31
N ALA A 296 8.28 -0.35 1.34
CA ALA A 296 8.92 0.45 0.31
C ALA A 296 8.16 1.76 0.07
N PHE A 297 8.87 2.88 0.07
CA PHE A 297 8.34 4.17 -0.33
C PHE A 297 8.48 4.37 -1.84
N LYS A 298 7.45 4.88 -2.50
CA LYS A 298 7.57 5.31 -3.89
C LYS A 298 8.23 6.68 -3.97
N VAL A 299 9.33 6.76 -4.70
CA VAL A 299 10.04 8.02 -4.99
C VAL A 299 9.38 8.76 -6.15
N TRP A 300 8.74 8.03 -7.06
CA TRP A 300 8.04 8.56 -8.22
C TRP A 300 6.56 8.16 -8.22
N PRO A 301 5.65 9.06 -8.64
CA PRO A 301 4.21 8.83 -8.62
C PRO A 301 3.76 7.95 -9.80
N ALA A 302 4.07 6.65 -9.75
CA ALA A 302 3.72 5.69 -10.79
C ALA A 302 3.52 4.27 -10.22
N CYS A 303 3.05 3.35 -11.06
CA CYS A 303 2.90 1.94 -10.71
C CYS A 303 4.23 1.37 -10.18
N GLY A 304 4.16 0.52 -9.13
CA GLY A 304 5.36 -0.05 -8.50
C GLY A 304 6.32 -0.74 -9.49
N ILE A 305 5.78 -1.39 -10.54
CA ILE A 305 6.59 -2.07 -11.55
C ILE A 305 7.39 -1.07 -12.40
N THR A 306 6.87 0.14 -12.66
CA THR A 306 7.60 1.15 -13.47
C THR A 306 8.83 1.70 -12.75
N ARG A 307 8.94 1.53 -11.42
CA ARG A 307 10.09 2.02 -10.63
C ARG A 307 11.42 1.49 -11.17
N VAL A 308 11.46 0.22 -11.60
CA VAL A 308 12.71 -0.38 -12.13
C VAL A 308 13.14 0.27 -13.43
N THR A 309 12.21 0.51 -14.37
CA THR A 309 12.54 1.17 -15.64
C THR A 309 12.86 2.65 -15.45
N THR A 310 12.21 3.32 -14.49
CA THR A 310 12.50 4.70 -14.12
C THR A 310 13.88 4.83 -13.46
N THR A 311 14.25 3.88 -12.58
CA THR A 311 15.60 3.80 -11.99
C THR A 311 16.66 3.58 -13.09
N ALA A 312 16.42 2.64 -13.99
CA ALA A 312 17.35 2.39 -15.11
C ALA A 312 17.54 3.65 -15.97
N ALA A 313 16.46 4.37 -16.26
CA ALA A 313 16.52 5.63 -17.01
C ALA A 313 17.29 6.73 -16.25
N SER A 314 17.12 6.83 -14.93
CA SER A 314 17.92 7.73 -14.07
C SER A 314 19.40 7.37 -14.11
N GLU A 315 19.74 6.09 -13.93
CA GLU A 315 21.15 5.63 -14.01
C GLU A 315 21.79 5.90 -15.38
N LEU A 316 21.05 5.73 -16.47
CA LEU A 316 21.53 6.04 -17.82
C LEU A 316 21.89 7.53 -17.96
N ARG A 317 21.11 8.41 -17.36
CA ARG A 317 21.40 9.86 -17.33
C ARG A 317 22.59 10.18 -16.43
N GLU A 318 22.57 9.71 -15.21
CA GLU A 318 23.51 10.12 -14.16
C GLU A 318 24.88 9.46 -14.28
N ARG A 319 24.92 8.14 -14.56
CA ARG A 319 26.17 7.38 -14.61
C ARG A 319 26.83 7.37 -15.99
N PHE A 320 26.02 7.38 -17.05
CA PHE A 320 26.52 7.30 -18.42
C PHE A 320 26.43 8.64 -19.17
N GLY A 321 25.83 9.67 -18.56
CA GLY A 321 25.73 10.99 -19.16
C GLY A 321 24.82 11.04 -20.41
N VAL A 322 23.88 10.08 -20.55
CA VAL A 322 22.94 10.02 -21.69
C VAL A 322 22.04 11.25 -21.67
N ARG A 323 22.03 12.03 -22.75
CA ARG A 323 21.18 13.21 -22.90
C ARG A 323 20.04 12.93 -23.84
N ALA A 324 18.85 13.49 -23.54
CA ALA A 324 17.64 13.28 -24.30
C ALA A 324 17.79 13.52 -25.83
N GLN A 325 18.52 14.57 -26.20
CA GLN A 325 18.76 14.93 -27.60
C GLN A 325 19.54 13.89 -28.38
N ASP A 326 20.42 13.12 -27.70
CA ASP A 326 21.30 12.15 -28.32
C ASP A 326 20.62 10.79 -28.52
N ILE A 327 19.47 10.56 -27.89
CA ILE A 327 18.76 9.27 -27.94
C ILE A 327 18.10 9.08 -29.31
N GLU A 328 18.37 7.95 -29.96
CA GLU A 328 17.73 7.49 -31.18
C GLU A 328 16.63 6.49 -30.89
N ALA A 329 16.89 5.49 -30.06
CA ALA A 329 15.94 4.40 -29.74
C ALA A 329 16.13 3.93 -28.29
N ILE A 330 15.06 3.43 -27.70
CA ILE A 330 15.01 2.88 -26.35
C ILE A 330 14.36 1.50 -26.42
N THR A 331 15.04 0.50 -25.84
CA THR A 331 14.49 -0.85 -25.71
C THR A 331 14.39 -1.19 -24.22
N VAL A 332 13.16 -1.52 -23.78
CA VAL A 332 12.90 -2.07 -22.45
C VAL A 332 12.72 -3.57 -22.58
N THR A 333 13.48 -4.34 -21.81
CA THR A 333 13.33 -5.80 -21.76
C THR A 333 12.84 -6.19 -20.37
N GLY A 334 11.73 -6.93 -20.28
CA GLY A 334 11.12 -7.28 -18.99
C GLY A 334 10.14 -8.46 -19.10
N SER A 335 9.41 -8.76 -18.02
CA SER A 335 8.47 -9.88 -17.94
C SER A 335 7.22 -9.66 -18.80
N LEU A 336 6.56 -10.77 -19.18
CA LEU A 336 5.32 -10.75 -19.97
C LEU A 336 4.19 -10.01 -19.24
N ASP A 337 4.06 -10.18 -17.92
CA ASP A 337 3.02 -9.53 -17.13
C ASP A 337 3.19 -8.02 -17.09
N ALA A 338 4.44 -7.53 -16.93
CA ALA A 338 4.74 -6.10 -17.00
C ALA A 338 4.41 -5.54 -18.39
N THR A 339 4.67 -6.31 -19.47
CA THR A 339 4.31 -5.90 -20.84
C THR A 339 2.81 -5.68 -20.99
N ARG A 340 2.02 -6.68 -20.66
CA ARG A 340 0.56 -6.61 -20.82
C ARG A 340 -0.05 -5.46 -20.04
N LEU A 341 0.38 -5.28 -18.79
CA LEU A 341 -0.16 -4.24 -17.93
C LEU A 341 0.30 -2.82 -18.32
N LEU A 342 1.59 -2.66 -18.64
CA LEU A 342 2.25 -1.35 -18.68
C LEU A 342 2.73 -0.92 -20.07
N CYS A 343 2.71 -1.80 -21.06
CA CYS A 343 3.12 -1.52 -22.44
C CYS A 343 2.00 -1.74 -23.47
N GLU A 344 0.93 -2.46 -23.12
CA GLU A 344 -0.14 -2.74 -24.10
C GLU A 344 -1.45 -2.00 -23.78
N PRO A 345 -2.15 -1.50 -24.80
CA PRO A 345 -1.67 -1.33 -26.18
C PRO A 345 -0.64 -0.19 -26.28
N MET A 346 0.46 -0.40 -27.01
CA MET A 346 1.64 0.48 -27.01
C MET A 346 1.31 1.94 -27.38
N ASP A 347 0.45 2.16 -28.38
CA ASP A 347 0.09 3.52 -28.82
C ASP A 347 -0.59 4.31 -27.70
N ARG A 348 -1.48 3.68 -26.92
CA ARG A 348 -2.12 4.29 -25.76
C ARG A 348 -1.11 4.55 -24.64
N LYS A 349 -0.16 3.64 -24.45
CA LYS A 349 0.88 3.77 -23.42
C LYS A 349 1.91 4.86 -23.75
N ARG A 350 2.24 5.05 -25.02
CA ARG A 350 3.10 6.17 -25.44
C ARG A 350 2.41 7.52 -25.33
N ARG A 351 1.08 7.57 -25.50
CA ARG A 351 0.25 8.79 -25.51
C ARG A 351 -0.91 8.67 -24.53
N PRO A 352 -0.63 8.66 -23.22
CA PRO A 352 -1.65 8.52 -22.19
C PRO A 352 -2.60 9.73 -22.23
N LYS A 353 -3.91 9.45 -22.04
CA LYS A 353 -4.94 10.49 -22.03
C LYS A 353 -5.35 10.92 -20.62
N THR A 354 -5.08 10.07 -19.62
CA THR A 354 -5.43 10.31 -18.22
C THR A 354 -4.23 10.13 -17.32
N SER A 355 -4.28 10.71 -16.13
CA SER A 355 -3.24 10.54 -15.11
C SER A 355 -2.92 9.06 -14.84
N ILE A 356 -3.96 8.24 -14.71
CA ILE A 356 -3.77 6.82 -14.43
C ILE A 356 -3.14 6.07 -15.62
N ASP A 357 -3.51 6.41 -16.87
CA ASP A 357 -2.87 5.84 -18.06
C ASP A 357 -1.37 6.14 -18.08
N GLY A 358 -0.97 7.37 -17.71
CA GLY A 358 0.43 7.79 -17.65
C GLY A 358 1.20 7.06 -16.55
N LYS A 359 0.62 6.94 -15.34
CA LYS A 359 1.21 6.23 -14.21
C LYS A 359 1.38 4.73 -14.46
N TYR A 360 0.52 4.16 -15.31
CA TYR A 360 0.57 2.75 -15.75
C TYR A 360 1.18 2.60 -17.14
N SER A 361 2.22 3.39 -17.44
CA SER A 361 2.92 3.36 -18.73
C SER A 361 4.43 3.34 -18.55
N ILE A 362 5.08 2.24 -18.88
CA ILE A 362 6.54 2.16 -18.99
C ILE A 362 7.07 3.13 -20.06
N PRO A 363 6.52 3.17 -21.31
CA PRO A 363 7.00 4.13 -22.32
C PRO A 363 6.96 5.59 -21.84
N PHE A 364 5.86 6.02 -21.22
CA PHE A 364 5.69 7.39 -20.78
C PHE A 364 6.59 7.74 -19.59
N THR A 365 6.60 6.92 -18.52
CA THR A 365 7.42 7.19 -17.32
C THR A 365 8.91 7.15 -17.60
N THR A 366 9.37 6.21 -18.45
CA THR A 366 10.76 6.14 -18.90
C THR A 366 11.13 7.39 -19.72
N ALA A 367 10.24 7.84 -20.60
CA ALA A 367 10.46 9.06 -21.39
C ALA A 367 10.52 10.30 -20.51
N VAL A 368 9.62 10.46 -19.54
CA VAL A 368 9.66 11.58 -18.57
C VAL A 368 11.01 11.63 -17.88
N MET A 369 11.48 10.51 -17.33
CA MET A 369 12.80 10.45 -16.66
C MET A 369 13.94 10.83 -17.60
N LEU A 370 13.97 10.28 -18.81
CA LEU A 370 15.02 10.58 -19.78
C LEU A 370 15.04 12.03 -20.24
N VAL A 371 13.87 12.66 -20.39
CA VAL A 371 13.75 14.06 -20.84
C VAL A 371 14.01 15.03 -19.69
N LYS A 372 13.31 14.85 -18.57
CA LYS A 372 13.28 15.83 -17.47
C LYS A 372 14.26 15.56 -16.34
N GLY A 373 14.75 14.31 -16.21
CA GLY A 373 15.63 13.87 -15.12
C GLY A 373 14.92 13.57 -13.81
N ASN A 374 13.61 13.73 -13.77
CA ASN A 374 12.77 13.33 -12.63
C ASN A 374 11.34 13.06 -13.12
N VAL A 375 10.56 12.32 -12.33
CA VAL A 375 9.13 12.07 -12.56
C VAL A 375 8.36 12.66 -11.38
N THR A 376 7.45 13.58 -11.64
CA THR A 376 6.71 14.33 -10.63
C THR A 376 5.19 14.22 -10.83
N LEU A 377 4.40 14.69 -9.87
CA LEU A 377 2.94 14.77 -9.99
C LEU A 377 2.50 15.69 -11.15
N ARG A 378 3.32 16.69 -11.50
CA ARG A 378 3.04 17.63 -12.60
C ARG A 378 3.05 16.95 -13.96
N ASP A 379 3.81 15.87 -14.13
CA ASP A 379 3.90 15.13 -15.39
C ASP A 379 2.60 14.38 -15.74
N TYR A 380 1.71 14.22 -14.76
CA TYR A 380 0.42 13.56 -14.92
C TYR A 380 -0.79 14.52 -14.90
N THR A 381 -0.54 15.84 -14.90
CA THR A 381 -1.59 16.83 -15.16
C THR A 381 -1.98 16.82 -16.65
N ALA A 382 -3.09 17.47 -16.99
CA ALA A 382 -3.53 17.58 -18.39
C ALA A 382 -2.42 18.17 -19.28
N GLU A 383 -1.67 19.15 -18.79
CA GLU A 383 -0.54 19.77 -19.48
C GLU A 383 0.67 18.84 -19.57
N GLY A 384 1.05 18.19 -18.45
CA GLY A 384 2.19 17.26 -18.39
C GLY A 384 2.03 16.06 -19.32
N LEU A 385 0.83 15.53 -19.44
CA LEU A 385 0.50 14.42 -20.36
C LEU A 385 0.62 14.80 -21.85
N GLN A 386 0.63 16.09 -22.18
CA GLN A 386 0.73 16.61 -23.53
C GLN A 386 2.11 17.20 -23.85
N ASP A 387 3.10 17.04 -22.97
CA ASP A 387 4.46 17.55 -23.18
C ASP A 387 5.06 16.95 -24.48
N PRO A 388 5.32 17.78 -25.51
CA PRO A 388 5.72 17.28 -26.82
C PRO A 388 7.10 16.59 -26.81
N ALA A 389 8.02 17.01 -25.93
CA ALA A 389 9.33 16.41 -25.80
C ALA A 389 9.24 15.01 -25.18
N VAL A 390 8.38 14.84 -24.16
CA VAL A 390 8.12 13.56 -23.51
C VAL A 390 7.43 12.61 -24.48
N LEU A 391 6.39 13.05 -25.19
CA LEU A 391 5.66 12.22 -26.16
C LEU A 391 6.56 11.77 -27.32
N ALA A 392 7.40 12.68 -27.85
CA ALA A 392 8.36 12.32 -28.90
C ALA A 392 9.43 11.32 -28.41
N MET A 393 9.79 11.36 -27.12
CA MET A 393 10.69 10.37 -26.53
C MET A 393 9.99 9.03 -26.28
N ALA A 394 8.75 9.05 -25.80
CA ALA A 394 7.94 7.85 -25.60
C ALA A 394 7.71 7.06 -26.91
N ASP A 395 7.58 7.77 -28.05
CA ASP A 395 7.47 7.14 -29.39
C ASP A 395 8.70 6.29 -29.77
N ARG A 396 9.88 6.57 -29.17
CA ARG A 396 11.13 5.82 -29.40
C ARG A 396 11.25 4.57 -28.53
N VAL A 397 10.35 4.37 -27.55
CA VAL A 397 10.39 3.21 -26.66
C VAL A 397 9.78 2.00 -27.36
N THR A 398 10.54 0.92 -27.33
CA THR A 398 10.09 -0.43 -27.73
C THR A 398 10.19 -1.37 -26.53
N TYR A 399 9.44 -2.45 -26.55
CA TYR A 399 9.44 -3.43 -25.47
C TYR A 399 9.76 -4.84 -26.02
N ARG A 400 10.54 -5.60 -25.25
CA ARG A 400 10.84 -7.01 -25.49
C ARG A 400 10.51 -7.83 -24.25
N ASN A 401 9.88 -8.98 -24.45
CA ASN A 401 9.61 -9.92 -23.33
C ASN A 401 10.85 -10.76 -23.05
N ILE A 402 11.12 -10.99 -21.75
CA ILE A 402 12.02 -12.06 -21.33
C ILE A 402 11.23 -13.37 -21.46
N PRO A 403 11.79 -14.44 -22.04
CA PRO A 403 11.19 -15.76 -22.01
C PRO A 403 10.81 -16.18 -20.59
N ASP A 404 9.68 -16.85 -20.40
CA ASP A 404 9.16 -17.25 -19.09
C ASP A 404 10.18 -18.08 -18.26
N ALA A 405 11.05 -18.84 -18.93
CA ALA A 405 12.13 -19.58 -18.27
C ALA A 405 13.15 -18.69 -17.55
N ASP A 406 13.36 -17.45 -18.03
CA ASP A 406 14.28 -16.48 -17.41
C ASP A 406 13.58 -15.56 -16.42
N ALA A 407 12.23 -15.56 -16.41
CA ALA A 407 11.45 -14.70 -15.51
C ALA A 407 11.55 -15.13 -14.04
N GLY A 408 11.92 -16.39 -13.77
CA GLY A 408 12.10 -16.97 -12.44
C GLY A 408 10.86 -16.83 -11.56
N THR A 409 10.34 -17.92 -11.05
CA THR A 409 9.20 -17.96 -10.12
C THR A 409 9.57 -17.60 -8.67
N GLU A 410 10.82 -17.19 -8.42
CA GLU A 410 11.27 -16.90 -7.07
C GLU A 410 10.74 -15.55 -6.56
N GLY A 411 9.67 -15.63 -5.82
CA GLY A 411 9.30 -14.92 -4.61
C GLY A 411 9.29 -13.39 -4.54
N GLY A 412 9.55 -12.63 -5.60
CA GLY A 412 9.56 -11.18 -5.55
C GLY A 412 8.17 -10.57 -5.84
N ARG A 413 7.76 -9.52 -5.09
CA ARG A 413 6.47 -8.84 -5.22
C ARG A 413 6.64 -7.44 -5.79
N GLY A 414 5.71 -6.99 -6.65
CA GLY A 414 5.73 -5.64 -7.22
C GLY A 414 7.04 -5.32 -7.95
N SER A 415 7.76 -4.27 -7.54
CA SER A 415 9.07 -3.92 -8.11
C SER A 415 10.12 -5.01 -7.85
N ALA A 416 10.07 -5.69 -6.70
CA ALA A 416 11.00 -6.76 -6.36
C ALA A 416 10.95 -7.93 -7.36
N ALA A 417 9.80 -8.25 -7.93
CA ALA A 417 9.68 -9.29 -8.96
C ALA A 417 10.43 -8.97 -10.26
N THR A 418 10.73 -7.71 -10.53
CA THR A 418 11.34 -7.22 -11.77
C THR A 418 12.74 -6.66 -11.59
N ILE A 419 13.19 -6.42 -10.33
CA ILE A 419 14.57 -6.00 -9.99
C ILE A 419 15.55 -7.07 -10.46
N GLY A 420 16.67 -6.64 -11.07
CA GLY A 420 17.68 -7.54 -11.60
C GLY A 420 17.24 -8.35 -12.85
N LYS A 421 16.01 -8.15 -13.33
CA LYS A 421 15.46 -8.83 -14.52
C LYS A 421 15.11 -7.87 -15.64
N THR A 422 14.71 -6.64 -15.30
CA THR A 422 14.36 -5.61 -16.28
C THR A 422 15.59 -4.81 -16.70
N THR A 423 15.77 -4.62 -18.00
CA THR A 423 16.86 -3.85 -18.60
C THR A 423 16.28 -2.71 -19.43
N VAL A 424 16.87 -1.53 -19.33
CA VAL A 424 16.64 -0.41 -20.26
C VAL A 424 17.92 -0.18 -21.07
N GLU A 425 17.82 -0.29 -22.37
CA GLU A 425 18.89 -0.04 -23.33
C GLU A 425 18.56 1.22 -24.14
N VAL A 426 19.55 2.11 -24.27
CA VAL A 426 19.45 3.33 -25.07
C VAL A 426 20.51 3.28 -26.17
N ARG A 427 20.09 3.41 -27.43
CA ARG A 427 20.96 3.65 -28.58
C ARG A 427 20.97 5.14 -28.90
N THR A 428 22.15 5.71 -28.94
CA THR A 428 22.36 7.12 -29.30
C THR A 428 22.58 7.29 -30.80
N ARG A 429 22.39 8.50 -31.32
CA ARG A 429 22.51 8.86 -32.76
C ARG A 429 23.91 8.66 -33.33
N ASP A 430 24.94 8.67 -32.47
CA ASP A 430 26.34 8.32 -32.83
C ASP A 430 26.63 6.82 -32.82
N GLY A 431 25.56 5.99 -32.65
CA GLY A 431 25.62 4.54 -32.69
C GLY A 431 26.03 3.85 -31.40
N LYS A 432 26.35 4.58 -30.34
CA LYS A 432 26.68 3.97 -29.06
C LYS A 432 25.45 3.39 -28.38
N VAL A 433 25.66 2.33 -27.61
CA VAL A 433 24.63 1.64 -26.86
C VAL A 433 24.98 1.67 -25.37
N TYR A 434 24.07 2.16 -24.55
CA TYR A 434 24.16 2.17 -23.11
C TYR A 434 23.04 1.32 -22.52
N SER A 435 23.34 0.58 -21.45
CA SER A 435 22.37 -0.32 -20.83
C SER A 435 22.42 -0.19 -19.31
N SER A 436 21.25 -0.22 -18.67
CA SER A 436 21.13 -0.31 -17.23
C SER A 436 20.16 -1.42 -16.83
N LYS A 437 20.55 -2.19 -15.80
CA LYS A 437 19.82 -3.28 -15.19
C LYS A 437 19.85 -3.11 -13.67
N PRO A 438 18.94 -2.32 -13.07
CA PRO A 438 18.98 -2.02 -11.65
C PRO A 438 18.92 -3.27 -10.77
N GLN A 439 19.76 -3.29 -9.74
CA GLN A 439 19.79 -4.36 -8.73
C GLN A 439 19.03 -3.97 -7.45
N SER A 440 18.69 -2.70 -7.30
CA SER A 440 17.81 -2.14 -6.27
C SER A 440 17.06 -0.95 -6.84
N VAL A 441 15.98 -0.54 -6.18
CA VAL A 441 15.26 0.68 -6.54
C VAL A 441 15.17 1.61 -5.32
N PRO A 442 15.24 2.94 -5.53
CA PRO A 442 15.12 3.89 -4.44
C PRO A 442 13.79 3.72 -3.69
N GLY A 443 13.87 3.69 -2.37
CA GLY A 443 12.73 3.57 -1.46
C GLY A 443 12.45 2.17 -0.95
N ASP A 444 13.11 1.12 -1.46
CA ASP A 444 13.03 -0.22 -0.88
C ASP A 444 13.84 -0.30 0.42
N ALA A 445 13.58 -1.30 1.26
CA ALA A 445 14.25 -1.46 2.55
C ALA A 445 15.80 -1.49 2.43
N GLU A 446 16.32 -2.06 1.34
CA GLU A 446 17.76 -2.13 1.05
C GLU A 446 18.34 -0.83 0.47
N ASN A 447 17.49 0.07 -0.03
CA ASN A 447 17.86 1.38 -0.60
C ASN A 447 16.88 2.45 -0.11
N PRO A 448 16.85 2.75 1.19
CA PRO A 448 15.83 3.58 1.81
C PRO A 448 15.89 5.04 1.34
N VAL A 449 14.72 5.68 1.33
CA VAL A 449 14.63 7.14 1.11
C VAL A 449 15.15 7.91 2.31
N SER A 450 15.68 9.10 2.06
CA SER A 450 16.01 10.03 3.14
C SER A 450 14.75 10.70 3.71
N ASP A 451 14.86 11.20 4.94
CA ASP A 451 13.78 11.93 5.60
C ASP A 451 13.47 13.23 4.85
N GLU A 452 14.50 13.91 4.33
CA GLU A 452 14.37 15.15 3.54
C GLU A 452 13.61 14.92 2.22
N LEU A 453 13.78 13.74 1.60
CA LEU A 453 13.03 13.40 0.38
C LEU A 453 11.54 13.21 0.71
N LEU A 454 11.20 12.57 1.81
CA LEU A 454 9.81 12.41 2.25
C LEU A 454 9.17 13.75 2.62
N GLU A 455 9.91 14.65 3.28
CA GLU A 455 9.45 16.00 3.55
C GLU A 455 9.23 16.80 2.26
N ALA A 456 10.15 16.72 1.31
CA ALA A 456 10.00 17.37 0.01
C ALA A 456 8.78 16.84 -0.74
N LYS A 457 8.53 15.52 -0.68
CA LYS A 457 7.33 14.88 -1.22
C LYS A 457 6.05 15.39 -0.55
N PHE A 458 6.06 15.53 0.79
CA PHE A 458 4.93 16.09 1.52
C PHE A 458 4.62 17.52 1.08
N ARG A 459 5.65 18.39 0.99
CA ARG A 459 5.51 19.79 0.55
C ARG A 459 5.01 19.87 -0.90
N ASP A 460 5.54 19.04 -1.80
CA ASP A 460 5.06 18.98 -3.20
C ASP A 460 3.58 18.56 -3.25
N CYS A 461 3.19 17.51 -2.56
CA CYS A 461 1.79 17.11 -2.45
C CYS A 461 0.91 18.22 -1.87
N ALA A 462 1.35 18.89 -0.81
CA ALA A 462 0.61 19.99 -0.18
C ALA A 462 0.40 21.18 -1.12
N SER A 463 1.29 21.39 -2.10
CA SER A 463 1.14 22.45 -3.12
C SER A 463 -0.07 22.25 -4.04
N PHE A 464 -0.65 21.04 -4.06
CA PHE A 464 -1.85 20.69 -4.82
C PHE A 464 -3.14 20.65 -3.98
N ALA A 465 -3.12 21.19 -2.75
CA ALA A 465 -4.31 21.21 -1.91
C ALA A 465 -5.48 21.95 -2.58
N ALA A 466 -6.69 21.37 -2.55
CA ALA A 466 -7.90 22.02 -3.08
C ALA A 466 -8.27 23.28 -2.28
N LYS A 467 -7.97 23.29 -1.00
CA LYS A 467 -8.08 24.46 -0.12
C LYS A 467 -6.67 24.83 0.31
N ASN A 468 -6.32 26.09 0.14
CA ASN A 468 -4.99 26.57 0.49
C ASN A 468 -4.69 26.35 1.97
N ILE A 469 -3.68 25.56 2.25
CA ILE A 469 -3.16 25.33 3.59
C ILE A 469 -1.98 26.29 3.79
N ASN A 470 -2.02 27.06 4.88
CA ASN A 470 -0.93 27.97 5.20
C ASN A 470 0.41 27.22 5.29
N SER A 471 1.47 27.77 4.68
CA SER A 471 2.80 27.14 4.68
C SER A 471 3.34 26.89 6.10
N GLY A 472 3.04 27.77 7.05
CA GLY A 472 3.38 27.57 8.45
C GLY A 472 2.69 26.34 9.06
N ASN A 473 1.46 26.04 8.67
CA ASN A 473 0.76 24.82 9.11
C ASN A 473 1.38 23.57 8.49
N ILE A 474 1.87 23.65 7.25
CA ILE A 474 2.54 22.55 6.57
C ILE A 474 3.84 22.21 7.31
N GLU A 475 4.70 23.22 7.56
CA GLU A 475 5.96 22.99 8.29
C GLU A 475 5.71 22.52 9.73
N ARG A 476 4.72 23.11 10.40
CA ARG A 476 4.35 22.68 11.75
C ARG A 476 3.85 21.23 11.79
N ALA A 477 3.08 20.80 10.79
CA ALA A 477 2.63 19.41 10.70
C ALA A 477 3.81 18.45 10.48
N ILE A 478 4.80 18.81 9.65
CA ILE A 478 6.03 18.04 9.45
C ILE A 478 6.80 17.89 10.78
N GLU A 479 7.03 19.01 11.48
CA GLU A 479 7.68 19.00 12.80
C GLU A 479 6.95 18.09 13.80
N MET A 480 5.62 18.22 13.88
CA MET A 480 4.81 17.42 14.79
C MET A 480 4.83 15.93 14.42
N ILE A 481 4.90 15.57 13.15
CA ILE A 481 5.03 14.17 12.73
C ILE A 481 6.38 13.59 13.17
N TRP A 482 7.46 14.37 13.05
CA TRP A 482 8.78 13.92 13.53
C TRP A 482 8.89 13.87 15.07
N ASP A 483 8.08 14.63 15.77
CA ASP A 483 7.99 14.67 17.25
C ASP A 483 6.74 13.96 17.78
N LEU A 484 6.15 13.05 16.96
CA LEU A 484 4.83 12.46 17.22
C LEU A 484 4.70 11.83 18.60
N GLU A 485 5.72 11.11 19.08
CA GLU A 485 5.72 10.46 20.40
C GLU A 485 5.57 11.41 21.58
N ASN A 486 5.86 12.69 21.40
CA ASN A 486 5.77 13.70 22.46
C ASN A 486 4.44 14.48 22.42
N LEU A 487 3.59 14.23 21.42
CA LEU A 487 2.30 14.90 21.35
C LEU A 487 1.30 14.33 22.35
N ALA A 488 0.62 15.22 23.06
CA ALA A 488 -0.49 14.86 23.94
C ALA A 488 -1.77 14.53 23.16
N ASP A 489 -1.96 15.14 21.97
CA ASP A 489 -3.07 14.91 21.06
C ASP A 489 -2.59 14.85 19.61
N ALA A 490 -2.43 13.65 19.08
CA ALA A 490 -2.00 13.42 17.71
C ALA A 490 -2.99 13.96 16.65
N GLY A 491 -4.27 14.12 16.99
CA GLY A 491 -5.29 14.69 16.12
C GLY A 491 -5.04 16.17 15.77
N GLU A 492 -4.12 16.86 16.45
CA GLU A 492 -3.73 18.23 16.09
C GLU A 492 -3.13 18.30 14.68
N ILE A 493 -2.40 17.28 14.24
CA ILE A 493 -1.78 17.23 12.93
C ILE A 493 -2.83 17.33 11.82
N THR A 494 -3.89 16.55 11.89
CA THR A 494 -4.95 16.55 10.87
C THR A 494 -5.80 17.82 10.91
N ARG A 495 -5.96 18.43 12.08
CA ARG A 495 -6.60 19.75 12.21
C ARG A 495 -5.83 20.87 11.51
N LEU A 496 -4.48 20.88 11.58
CA LEU A 496 -3.64 21.80 10.82
C LEU A 496 -3.80 21.64 9.29
N LEU A 497 -3.96 20.40 8.84
CA LEU A 497 -4.05 20.04 7.42
C LEU A 497 -5.47 20.10 6.86
N CYS A 498 -6.47 20.36 7.69
CA CYS A 498 -7.87 20.52 7.32
C CYS A 498 -8.22 21.96 6.92
N ALA A 499 -7.45 22.94 7.30
CA ALA A 499 -7.76 24.39 7.35
C ALA A 499 -8.37 25.03 6.10
#